data_0bbc96a8590ef1c4898defd61784d9b9
#
_entry.id   0bbc96a8590ef1c4898defd61784d9b9
#
_cell.length_a   1.000
_cell.length_b   1.000
_cell.length_c   1.000
_cell.angle_alpha   90.00
_cell.angle_beta   90.00
_cell.angle_gamma   90.00
#
_symmetry.space_group_name_H-M   'P 1'
#
loop_
_entity.id
_entity.type
_entity.pdbx_description
1 polymer ?
#
loop_
_entity_poly.entity_id
_entity_poly.type
_entity_poly.pdbx_seq_one_letter_code
_entity_poly.pdbx_strand_id
1 'polypeptide(L)'
;MSIFFLLLGLLLQAPAPAASLQPAPGNPIVVIETSMGTITVELYKDQAPVSVANFLQYVRDGFYPGTVWHRVVPGYVIQGGGFTEDLTEKDTRPPIQNEATNGLLNRRGTVAMARTRTLRSATSQFFINLSPNPSLDHTGFSPDVFGYAVFGRVIEGMDVVDRIGAVKTGSKDGMDDVPLVPVVIKAVTEKR
;
A
#
# COMPACT_ATOMS: atom_id res chain seq x y z
N MET A 1 0.09 60.86 30.44
CA MET A 1 0.79 59.56 30.42
C MET A 1 -0.19 58.55 29.77
N SER A 2 -0.07 58.35 28.45
CA SER A 2 -0.94 57.45 27.71
C SER A 2 -0.20 56.15 27.46
N ILE A 3 -0.75 55.03 27.97
CA ILE A 3 -0.18 53.67 27.77
C ILE A 3 -0.82 53.09 26.53
N PHE A 4 -0.01 52.90 25.48
CA PHE A 4 -0.39 52.15 24.27
C PHE A 4 -0.23 50.66 24.54
N PHE A 5 -1.34 49.91 24.55
CA PHE A 5 -1.31 48.44 24.54
C PHE A 5 -1.14 47.98 23.10
N LEU A 6 0.02 47.37 22.78
CA LEU A 6 0.28 46.70 21.53
C LEU A 6 -0.32 45.29 21.60
N LEU A 7 -1.46 45.03 20.93
CA LEU A 7 -2.00 43.69 20.73
C LEU A 7 -1.19 42.97 19.66
N LEU A 8 -0.34 42.04 20.08
CA LEU A 8 0.40 41.15 19.18
C LEU A 8 -0.56 40.01 18.73
N GLY A 9 -1.14 40.16 17.55
CA GLY A 9 -1.99 39.12 16.95
C GLY A 9 -1.15 37.90 16.53
N LEU A 10 -1.33 36.79 17.22
CA LEU A 10 -0.75 35.49 16.85
C LEU A 10 -1.53 34.95 15.63
N LEU A 11 -0.94 35.11 14.43
CA LEU A 11 -1.45 34.45 13.22
C LEU A 11 -1.18 32.94 13.33
N LEU A 12 -2.22 32.15 13.59
CA LEU A 12 -2.17 30.69 13.41
C LEU A 12 -1.99 30.41 11.92
N GLN A 13 -0.78 30.02 11.54
CA GLN A 13 -0.48 29.56 10.20
C GLN A 13 -1.07 28.14 10.04
N ALA A 14 -1.99 27.97 9.08
CA ALA A 14 -2.47 26.65 8.70
C ALA A 14 -1.31 25.76 8.24
N PRO A 15 -1.31 24.45 8.59
CA PRO A 15 -0.24 23.55 8.13
C PRO A 15 -0.20 23.55 6.61
N ALA A 16 0.99 23.71 6.05
CA ALA A 16 1.23 23.65 4.62
C ALA A 16 0.76 22.29 4.08
N PRO A 17 0.10 22.24 2.90
CA PRO A 17 -0.28 20.97 2.28
C PRO A 17 0.98 20.10 2.11
N ALA A 18 0.85 18.81 2.45
CA ALA A 18 1.93 17.85 2.28
C ALA A 18 2.44 17.91 0.83
N ALA A 19 3.73 18.15 0.65
CA ALA A 19 4.34 18.24 -0.67
C ALA A 19 4.06 16.93 -1.43
N SER A 20 3.41 17.03 -2.60
CA SER A 20 3.21 15.89 -3.49
C SER A 20 4.59 15.39 -3.92
N LEU A 21 4.86 14.10 -3.67
CA LEU A 21 6.10 13.47 -4.12
C LEU A 21 6.06 13.37 -5.65
N GLN A 22 6.90 14.13 -6.34
CA GLN A 22 7.00 14.04 -7.80
C GLN A 22 7.46 12.63 -8.20
N PRO A 23 6.73 11.95 -9.12
CA PRO A 23 7.16 10.65 -9.61
C PRO A 23 8.40 10.77 -10.48
N ALA A 24 9.24 9.73 -10.48
CA ALA A 24 10.40 9.68 -11.36
C ALA A 24 9.95 9.52 -12.82
N PRO A 25 10.62 10.19 -13.78
CA PRO A 25 10.29 10.08 -15.20
C PRO A 25 10.29 8.61 -15.67
N GLY A 26 9.23 8.21 -16.36
CA GLY A 26 9.09 6.88 -16.93
C GLY A 26 8.58 5.78 -16.01
N ASN A 27 8.39 6.02 -14.71
CA ASN A 27 7.72 5.09 -13.82
C ASN A 27 6.20 5.08 -14.09
N PRO A 28 5.56 3.90 -14.19
CA PRO A 28 4.11 3.82 -14.28
C PRO A 28 3.44 4.36 -13.01
N ILE A 29 2.31 5.06 -13.21
CA ILE A 29 1.46 5.57 -12.13
C ILE A 29 0.14 4.80 -12.17
N VAL A 30 -0.30 4.35 -11.00
CA VAL A 30 -1.57 3.63 -10.84
C VAL A 30 -2.45 4.36 -9.84
N VAL A 31 -3.74 4.45 -10.15
CA VAL A 31 -4.78 5.00 -9.27
C VAL A 31 -5.61 3.85 -8.73
N ILE A 32 -5.69 3.73 -7.40
CA ILE A 32 -6.51 2.76 -6.68
C ILE A 32 -7.69 3.51 -6.07
N GLU A 33 -8.87 3.29 -6.60
CA GLU A 33 -10.12 3.84 -6.04
C GLU A 33 -10.67 2.86 -5.01
N THR A 34 -10.92 3.35 -3.80
CA THR A 34 -11.48 2.54 -2.70
C THR A 34 -12.81 3.09 -2.23
N SER A 35 -13.52 2.34 -1.39
CA SER A 35 -14.72 2.83 -0.70
C SER A 35 -14.42 3.99 0.28
N MET A 36 -13.14 4.23 0.62
CA MET A 36 -12.72 5.26 1.56
C MET A 36 -11.95 6.43 0.92
N GLY A 37 -11.76 6.40 -0.41
CA GLY A 37 -11.04 7.44 -1.17
C GLY A 37 -10.03 6.84 -2.14
N THR A 38 -9.25 7.72 -2.76
CA THR A 38 -8.33 7.39 -3.84
C THR A 38 -6.87 7.41 -3.35
N ILE A 39 -6.09 6.44 -3.81
CA ILE A 39 -4.65 6.30 -3.52
C ILE A 39 -3.93 6.29 -4.86
N THR A 40 -2.92 7.16 -5.04
CA THR A 40 -2.08 7.17 -6.23
C THR A 40 -0.72 6.57 -5.91
N VAL A 41 -0.29 5.61 -6.70
CA VAL A 41 0.94 4.82 -6.49
C VAL A 41 1.87 4.98 -7.69
N GLU A 42 3.13 5.31 -7.44
CA GLU A 42 4.23 5.20 -8.40
C GLU A 42 4.85 3.79 -8.32
N LEU A 43 5.09 3.16 -9.47
CA LEU A 43 5.65 1.81 -9.56
C LEU A 43 7.11 1.85 -10.03
N TYR A 44 8.01 1.15 -9.35
CA TYR A 44 9.45 1.15 -9.60
C TYR A 44 9.85 0.08 -10.63
N LYS A 45 9.51 0.31 -11.91
CA LYS A 45 9.68 -0.68 -12.98
C LYS A 45 11.12 -1.15 -13.20
N ASP A 46 12.11 -0.28 -12.92
CA ASP A 46 13.52 -0.61 -13.13
C ASP A 46 14.11 -1.38 -11.94
N GLN A 47 13.60 -1.16 -10.70
CA GLN A 47 14.06 -1.85 -9.50
C GLN A 47 13.29 -3.13 -9.19
N ALA A 48 12.02 -3.22 -9.64
CA ALA A 48 11.14 -4.37 -9.40
C ALA A 48 10.36 -4.75 -10.68
N PRO A 49 11.06 -5.06 -11.79
CA PRO A 49 10.41 -5.27 -13.09
C PRO A 49 9.39 -6.42 -13.11
N VAL A 50 9.68 -7.52 -12.41
CA VAL A 50 8.78 -8.69 -12.34
C VAL A 50 7.52 -8.37 -11.53
N SER A 51 7.68 -7.75 -10.36
CA SER A 51 6.56 -7.36 -9.49
C SER A 51 5.68 -6.30 -10.14
N VAL A 52 6.28 -5.28 -10.78
CA VAL A 52 5.54 -4.23 -11.51
C VAL A 52 4.79 -4.82 -12.70
N ALA A 53 5.44 -5.64 -13.53
CA ALA A 53 4.80 -6.27 -14.68
C ALA A 53 3.61 -7.16 -14.25
N ASN A 54 3.78 -7.95 -13.18
CA ASN A 54 2.73 -8.78 -12.59
C ASN A 54 1.55 -7.94 -12.09
N PHE A 55 1.81 -6.90 -11.31
CA PHE A 55 0.77 -6.01 -10.78
C PHE A 55 -0.01 -5.33 -11.91
N LEU A 56 0.69 -4.75 -12.89
CA LEU A 56 0.05 -4.10 -14.05
C LEU A 56 -0.74 -5.08 -14.92
N GLN A 57 -0.32 -6.36 -14.99
CA GLN A 57 -1.10 -7.37 -15.70
C GLN A 57 -2.44 -7.62 -14.98
N TYR A 58 -2.48 -7.76 -13.64
CA TYR A 58 -3.72 -7.84 -12.88
C TYR A 58 -4.60 -6.58 -13.02
N VAL A 59 -3.98 -5.39 -13.11
CA VAL A 59 -4.71 -4.14 -13.38
C VAL A 59 -5.40 -4.20 -14.75
N ARG A 60 -4.68 -4.60 -15.80
CA ARG A 60 -5.19 -4.70 -17.19
C ARG A 60 -6.25 -5.78 -17.33
N ASP A 61 -6.12 -6.88 -16.59
CA ASP A 61 -7.11 -7.98 -16.57
C ASP A 61 -8.39 -7.61 -15.79
N GLY A 62 -8.46 -6.41 -15.16
CA GLY A 62 -9.59 -6.00 -14.33
C GLY A 62 -9.79 -6.88 -13.10
N PHE A 63 -8.70 -7.41 -12.54
CA PHE A 63 -8.75 -8.37 -11.43
C PHE A 63 -9.15 -7.73 -10.10
N TYR A 64 -8.63 -6.53 -9.79
CA TYR A 64 -8.75 -5.89 -8.48
C TYR A 64 -10.14 -5.35 -8.11
N PRO A 65 -10.98 -4.86 -9.04
CA PRO A 65 -12.32 -4.40 -8.69
C PRO A 65 -13.11 -5.47 -7.94
N GLY A 66 -13.75 -5.09 -6.82
CA GLY A 66 -14.49 -5.99 -5.93
C GLY A 66 -13.62 -6.75 -4.93
N THR A 67 -12.29 -6.61 -4.97
CA THR A 67 -11.44 -7.11 -3.89
C THR A 67 -11.42 -6.15 -2.71
N VAL A 68 -11.00 -6.65 -1.53
CA VAL A 68 -10.98 -5.87 -0.29
C VAL A 68 -9.58 -5.77 0.31
N TRP A 69 -9.39 -4.79 1.17
CA TRP A 69 -8.31 -4.77 2.14
C TRP A 69 -8.68 -5.75 3.26
N HIS A 70 -8.37 -7.03 3.06
CA HIS A 70 -8.81 -8.13 3.92
C HIS A 70 -8.04 -8.24 5.23
N ARG A 71 -6.87 -7.61 5.35
CA ARG A 71 -6.06 -7.58 6.56
C ARG A 71 -5.53 -6.17 6.84
N VAL A 72 -5.85 -5.63 7.99
CA VAL A 72 -5.43 -4.30 8.43
C VAL A 72 -4.83 -4.40 9.84
N VAL A 73 -3.53 -4.14 9.95
CA VAL A 73 -2.81 -4.10 11.23
C VAL A 73 -2.42 -2.66 11.51
N PRO A 74 -3.08 -1.97 12.45
CA PRO A 74 -2.82 -0.56 12.76
C PRO A 74 -1.34 -0.30 13.06
N GLY A 75 -0.80 0.77 12.46
CA GLY A 75 0.61 1.14 12.62
C GLY A 75 1.62 0.21 11.92
N TYR A 76 1.16 -0.83 11.22
CA TYR A 76 2.01 -1.78 10.53
C TYR A 76 1.75 -1.77 9.02
N VAL A 77 0.70 -2.45 8.55
CA VAL A 77 0.35 -2.56 7.12
C VAL A 77 -1.16 -2.58 6.90
N ILE A 78 -1.57 -2.20 5.68
CA ILE A 78 -2.85 -2.60 5.09
C ILE A 78 -2.57 -3.54 3.92
N GLN A 79 -3.21 -4.71 3.88
CA GLN A 79 -3.00 -5.75 2.87
C GLN A 79 -4.31 -6.08 2.15
N GLY A 80 -4.26 -6.18 0.83
CA GLY A 80 -5.44 -6.42 -0.01
C GLY A 80 -5.12 -7.06 -1.35
N GLY A 81 -6.13 -7.09 -2.24
CA GLY A 81 -5.98 -7.50 -3.63
C GLY A 81 -6.02 -9.01 -3.88
N GLY A 82 -6.61 -9.82 -2.98
CA GLY A 82 -6.71 -11.27 -3.18
C GLY A 82 -8.09 -11.83 -2.87
N PHE A 83 -8.88 -11.16 -2.02
CA PHE A 83 -10.17 -11.66 -1.52
C PHE A 83 -11.31 -10.72 -1.89
N THR A 84 -12.49 -11.28 -2.13
CA THR A 84 -13.77 -10.57 -2.27
C THR A 84 -14.34 -10.16 -0.90
N GLU A 85 -15.45 -9.43 -0.87
CA GLU A 85 -16.07 -8.94 0.38
C GLU A 85 -16.54 -10.06 1.31
N ASP A 86 -16.89 -11.23 0.76
CA ASP A 86 -17.25 -12.44 1.49
C ASP A 86 -16.04 -13.29 1.90
N LEU A 87 -14.81 -12.76 1.68
CA LEU A 87 -13.52 -13.40 1.95
C LEU A 87 -13.26 -14.66 1.11
N THR A 88 -13.90 -14.79 -0.04
CA THR A 88 -13.53 -15.81 -1.03
C THR A 88 -12.24 -15.38 -1.74
N GLU A 89 -11.24 -16.26 -1.75
CA GLU A 89 -9.99 -15.99 -2.50
C GLU A 89 -10.25 -16.10 -4.00
N LYS A 90 -9.77 -15.11 -4.77
CA LYS A 90 -9.89 -15.12 -6.23
C LYS A 90 -8.80 -15.99 -6.86
N ASP A 91 -9.14 -16.70 -7.93
CA ASP A 91 -8.17 -17.44 -8.73
C ASP A 91 -7.07 -16.53 -9.27
N THR A 92 -5.82 -16.92 -9.08
CA THR A 92 -4.67 -16.10 -9.44
C THR A 92 -3.87 -16.70 -10.59
N ARG A 93 -3.06 -15.85 -11.23
CA ARG A 93 -2.02 -16.26 -12.16
C ARG A 93 -0.92 -17.04 -11.41
N PRO A 94 -0.03 -17.78 -12.11
CA PRO A 94 1.11 -18.42 -11.47
C PRO A 94 1.95 -17.44 -10.66
N PRO A 95 2.54 -17.89 -9.53
CA PRO A 95 3.34 -17.03 -8.67
C PRO A 95 4.64 -16.57 -9.33
N ILE A 96 5.12 -15.41 -8.89
CA ILE A 96 6.31 -14.74 -9.42
C ILE A 96 7.55 -14.92 -8.51
N GLN A 97 8.72 -14.59 -9.05
CA GLN A 97 9.96 -14.49 -8.31
C GLN A 97 9.88 -13.33 -7.31
N ASN A 98 10.46 -13.54 -6.12
CA ASN A 98 10.59 -12.49 -5.12
C ASN A 98 11.80 -11.58 -5.43
N GLU A 99 11.55 -10.29 -5.57
CA GLU A 99 12.58 -9.27 -5.86
C GLU A 99 13.01 -8.47 -4.61
N ALA A 100 12.84 -9.00 -3.39
CA ALA A 100 13.21 -8.29 -2.16
C ALA A 100 14.72 -7.96 -2.06
N THR A 101 15.55 -8.57 -2.92
CA THR A 101 16.99 -8.27 -3.03
C THR A 101 17.29 -6.99 -3.82
N ASN A 102 16.26 -6.25 -4.25
CA ASN A 102 16.39 -5.03 -5.07
C ASN A 102 16.91 -3.80 -4.32
N GLY A 103 17.19 -3.92 -3.01
CA GLY A 103 17.71 -2.85 -2.16
C GLY A 103 16.68 -1.84 -1.68
N LEU A 104 15.39 -1.99 -2.07
CA LEU A 104 14.30 -1.15 -1.58
C LEU A 104 13.85 -1.62 -0.20
N LEU A 105 13.56 -0.65 0.68
CA LEU A 105 13.17 -0.91 2.07
C LEU A 105 11.67 -0.68 2.28
N ASN A 106 11.10 -1.43 3.21
CA ASN A 106 9.71 -1.32 3.65
C ASN A 106 9.53 -0.08 4.56
N ARG A 107 9.53 1.10 3.94
CA ARG A 107 9.30 2.40 4.58
C ARG A 107 7.82 2.75 4.56
N ARG A 108 7.40 3.68 5.43
CA ARG A 108 6.03 4.22 5.38
C ARG A 108 5.68 4.68 3.96
N GLY A 109 4.51 4.25 3.48
CA GLY A 109 3.97 4.55 2.16
C GLY A 109 4.51 3.69 1.02
N THR A 110 5.49 2.79 1.25
CA THR A 110 5.93 1.85 0.21
C THR A 110 4.90 0.74 0.02
N VAL A 111 4.83 0.24 -1.22
CA VAL A 111 3.96 -0.85 -1.65
C VAL A 111 4.80 -2.08 -1.93
N ALA A 112 4.47 -3.20 -1.33
CA ALA A 112 5.21 -4.46 -1.46
C ALA A 112 4.30 -5.64 -1.77
N MET A 113 4.88 -6.68 -2.43
CA MET A 113 4.17 -7.93 -2.70
C MET A 113 3.99 -8.75 -1.44
N ALA A 114 2.75 -9.17 -1.16
CA ALA A 114 2.50 -10.17 -0.13
C ALA A 114 2.94 -11.57 -0.62
N ARG A 115 3.36 -12.42 0.31
CA ARG A 115 3.77 -13.81 0.06
C ARG A 115 3.51 -14.71 1.26
N THR A 116 3.48 -16.01 1.04
CA THR A 116 3.57 -17.02 2.09
C THR A 116 5.02 -17.23 2.54
N ARG A 117 5.30 -18.23 3.38
CA ARG A 117 6.69 -18.62 3.71
C ARG A 117 7.49 -19.09 2.48
N THR A 118 6.83 -19.55 1.44
CA THR A 118 7.48 -19.91 0.17
C THR A 118 7.96 -18.64 -0.54
N LEU A 119 9.24 -18.60 -0.92
CA LEU A 119 9.85 -17.40 -1.52
C LEU A 119 9.20 -16.98 -2.83
N ARG A 120 8.80 -17.96 -3.66
CA ARG A 120 8.11 -17.75 -4.95
C ARG A 120 6.64 -18.06 -4.80
N SER A 121 5.91 -17.27 -4.02
CA SER A 121 4.47 -17.46 -3.79
C SER A 121 3.66 -16.18 -3.96
N ALA A 122 4.30 -15.06 -4.28
CA ALA A 122 3.61 -13.81 -4.55
C ALA A 122 2.77 -13.92 -5.84
N THR A 123 1.51 -13.48 -5.79
CA THR A 123 0.57 -13.49 -6.90
C THR A 123 -0.06 -12.10 -7.09
N SER A 124 -1.31 -11.90 -6.63
CA SER A 124 -2.05 -10.64 -6.77
C SER A 124 -1.99 -9.76 -5.52
N GLN A 125 -1.80 -10.36 -4.34
CA GLN A 125 -1.89 -9.64 -3.08
C GLN A 125 -0.70 -8.70 -2.85
N PHE A 126 -0.98 -7.52 -2.33
CA PHE A 126 0.01 -6.51 -1.98
C PHE A 126 -0.36 -5.83 -0.66
N PHE A 127 0.61 -5.13 -0.07
CA PHE A 127 0.37 -4.32 1.12
C PHE A 127 1.02 -2.94 1.01
N ILE A 128 0.48 -1.98 1.76
CA ILE A 128 1.05 -0.65 1.93
C ILE A 128 1.53 -0.52 3.37
N ASN A 129 2.77 -0.09 3.55
CA ASN A 129 3.39 0.10 4.85
C ASN A 129 2.83 1.37 5.53
N LEU A 130 2.29 1.25 6.74
CA LEU A 130 1.81 2.37 7.57
C LEU A 130 2.94 3.04 8.37
N SER A 131 4.03 2.32 8.59
CA SER A 131 5.24 2.78 9.28
C SER A 131 6.48 2.17 8.64
N PRO A 132 7.71 2.56 9.04
CA PRO A 132 8.91 1.81 8.71
C PRO A 132 8.87 0.42 9.34
N ASN A 133 8.99 -0.63 8.52
CA ASN A 133 8.90 -2.03 8.93
C ASN A 133 10.19 -2.79 8.56
N PRO A 134 11.32 -2.58 9.25
CA PRO A 134 12.61 -3.18 8.90
C PRO A 134 12.61 -4.71 9.01
N SER A 135 11.71 -5.31 9.76
CA SER A 135 11.52 -6.77 9.83
C SER A 135 11.01 -7.38 8.51
N LEU A 136 10.47 -6.55 7.60
CA LEU A 136 10.03 -6.96 6.26
C LEU A 136 11.11 -6.78 5.19
N ASP A 137 12.26 -6.20 5.53
CA ASP A 137 13.36 -5.96 4.61
C ASP A 137 14.16 -7.25 4.37
N HIS A 138 14.83 -7.30 3.21
CA HIS A 138 15.77 -8.38 2.91
C HIS A 138 17.01 -8.26 3.78
N THR A 139 17.29 -9.29 4.59
CA THR A 139 18.50 -9.37 5.44
C THR A 139 19.25 -10.67 5.26
N GLY A 140 18.77 -11.60 4.41
CA GLY A 140 19.43 -12.89 4.16
C GLY A 140 18.61 -13.78 3.24
N PHE A 141 19.14 -14.96 2.91
CA PHE A 141 18.60 -15.83 1.87
C PHE A 141 17.68 -16.94 2.39
N SER A 142 17.51 -17.11 3.69
CA SER A 142 16.49 -18.04 4.21
C SER A 142 15.08 -17.45 4.10
N PRO A 143 14.02 -18.27 4.00
CA PRO A 143 12.65 -17.81 3.82
C PRO A 143 12.16 -16.78 4.85
N ASP A 144 12.61 -16.89 6.09
CA ASP A 144 12.16 -16.03 7.19
C ASP A 144 12.79 -14.62 7.15
N VAL A 145 13.94 -14.45 6.51
CA VAL A 145 14.69 -13.17 6.42
C VAL A 145 14.88 -12.69 4.97
N PHE A 146 14.30 -13.39 4.00
CA PHE A 146 14.39 -12.98 2.60
C PHE A 146 13.66 -11.66 2.32
N GLY A 147 12.65 -11.35 3.12
CA GLY A 147 11.89 -10.11 3.04
C GLY A 147 10.80 -10.11 1.97
N TYR A 148 10.24 -8.91 1.76
CA TYR A 148 9.11 -8.63 0.87
C TYR A 148 9.51 -7.60 -0.17
N ALA A 149 9.24 -7.90 -1.44
CA ALA A 149 9.65 -7.08 -2.57
C ALA A 149 8.86 -5.77 -2.62
N VAL A 150 9.48 -4.66 -2.23
CA VAL A 150 8.95 -3.32 -2.49
C VAL A 150 9.01 -3.07 -4.00
N PHE A 151 7.87 -2.64 -4.58
CA PHE A 151 7.76 -2.39 -6.02
C PHE A 151 7.13 -1.02 -6.37
N GLY A 152 6.80 -0.21 -5.35
CA GLY A 152 6.23 1.12 -5.56
C GLY A 152 6.08 1.90 -4.26
N ARG A 153 5.51 3.10 -4.39
CA ARG A 153 5.17 3.96 -3.25
C ARG A 153 3.90 4.76 -3.50
N VAL A 154 3.20 5.09 -2.44
CA VAL A 154 2.11 6.07 -2.46
C VAL A 154 2.70 7.47 -2.68
N ILE A 155 2.19 8.19 -3.67
CA ILE A 155 2.56 9.58 -3.98
C ILE A 155 1.44 10.56 -3.64
N GLU A 156 0.18 10.09 -3.63
CA GLU A 156 -1.00 10.84 -3.18
C GLU A 156 -1.97 9.92 -2.43
N GLY A 157 -2.70 10.45 -1.45
CA GLY A 157 -3.72 9.68 -0.71
C GLY A 157 -3.19 8.91 0.50
N MET A 158 -2.04 9.29 1.08
CA MET A 158 -1.57 8.69 2.34
C MET A 158 -2.54 8.90 3.50
N ASP A 159 -3.34 9.96 3.50
CA ASP A 159 -4.42 10.19 4.45
C ASP A 159 -5.55 9.14 4.31
N VAL A 160 -5.83 8.69 3.06
CA VAL A 160 -6.76 7.56 2.80
C VAL A 160 -6.18 6.27 3.35
N VAL A 161 -4.89 6.00 3.09
CA VAL A 161 -4.18 4.83 3.64
C VAL A 161 -4.23 4.81 5.16
N ASP A 162 -4.02 5.96 5.81
CA ASP A 162 -4.10 6.08 7.27
C ASP A 162 -5.51 5.82 7.80
N ARG A 163 -6.55 6.36 7.13
CA ARG A 163 -7.94 6.08 7.51
C ARG A 163 -8.28 4.60 7.36
N ILE A 164 -7.81 3.93 6.31
CA ILE A 164 -7.97 2.48 6.15
C ILE A 164 -7.22 1.76 7.29
N GLY A 165 -5.99 2.19 7.61
CA GLY A 165 -5.18 1.63 8.69
C GLY A 165 -5.77 1.80 10.10
N ALA A 166 -6.77 2.67 10.26
CA ALA A 166 -7.44 2.96 11.54
C ALA A 166 -8.83 2.32 11.68
N VAL A 167 -9.30 1.53 10.69
CA VAL A 167 -10.61 0.85 10.79
C VAL A 167 -10.60 -0.20 11.90
N LYS A 168 -11.76 -0.45 12.48
CA LYS A 168 -11.93 -1.53 13.46
C LYS A 168 -11.81 -2.88 12.77
N THR A 169 -11.02 -3.78 13.35
CA THR A 169 -10.77 -5.13 12.86
C THR A 169 -11.22 -6.19 13.86
N GLY A 170 -11.34 -7.41 13.39
CA GLY A 170 -11.69 -8.59 14.19
C GLY A 170 -11.25 -9.86 13.47
N SER A 171 -11.57 -11.02 14.04
CA SER A 171 -11.35 -12.32 13.39
C SER A 171 -12.62 -12.75 12.65
N LYS A 172 -12.47 -13.24 11.42
CA LYS A 172 -13.54 -13.74 10.58
C LYS A 172 -13.01 -14.89 9.69
N ASP A 173 -13.74 -15.99 9.61
CA ASP A 173 -13.44 -17.16 8.77
C ASP A 173 -12.00 -17.69 8.94
N GLY A 174 -11.47 -17.64 10.19
CA GLY A 174 -10.12 -18.11 10.52
C GLY A 174 -9.00 -17.11 10.17
N MET A 175 -9.35 -15.93 9.67
CA MET A 175 -8.40 -14.83 9.43
C MET A 175 -8.51 -13.79 10.56
N ASP A 176 -7.36 -13.28 10.99
CA ASP A 176 -7.26 -12.18 11.95
C ASP A 176 -7.05 -10.83 11.25
N ASP A 177 -7.26 -9.74 11.99
CA ASP A 177 -7.09 -8.37 11.52
C ASP A 177 -8.01 -7.99 10.33
N VAL A 178 -9.15 -8.66 10.17
CA VAL A 178 -10.13 -8.39 9.10
C VAL A 178 -10.96 -7.16 9.48
N PRO A 179 -11.09 -6.15 8.60
CA PRO A 179 -11.97 -5.00 8.83
C PRO A 179 -13.42 -5.44 9.09
N LEU A 180 -14.04 -4.94 10.18
CA LEU A 180 -15.43 -5.25 10.53
C LEU A 180 -16.43 -4.76 9.47
N VAL A 181 -16.07 -3.67 8.78
CA VAL A 181 -16.78 -3.17 7.59
C VAL A 181 -15.82 -3.29 6.42
N PRO A 182 -16.15 -4.03 5.36
CA PRO A 182 -15.26 -4.23 4.23
C PRO A 182 -14.81 -2.91 3.60
N VAL A 183 -13.51 -2.78 3.37
CA VAL A 183 -12.94 -1.66 2.60
C VAL A 183 -12.63 -2.17 1.20
N VAL A 184 -13.48 -1.77 0.24
CA VAL A 184 -13.49 -2.33 -1.11
C VAL A 184 -12.57 -1.54 -2.04
N ILE A 185 -11.81 -2.24 -2.87
CA ILE A 185 -11.12 -1.70 -4.04
C ILE A 185 -12.13 -1.66 -5.19
N LYS A 186 -12.54 -0.46 -5.60
CA LYS A 186 -13.58 -0.24 -6.63
C LYS A 186 -13.01 -0.28 -8.03
N ALA A 187 -11.82 0.29 -8.21
CA ALA A 187 -11.11 0.32 -9.47
C ALA A 187 -9.59 0.41 -9.24
N VAL A 188 -8.81 -0.12 -10.17
CA VAL A 188 -7.37 0.13 -10.26
C VAL A 188 -7.05 0.41 -11.72
N THR A 189 -6.49 1.59 -12.00
CA THR A 189 -6.23 2.05 -13.37
C THR A 189 -4.82 2.59 -13.53
N GLU A 190 -4.17 2.28 -14.64
CA GLU A 190 -2.87 2.85 -15.01
C GLU A 190 -3.10 4.25 -15.61
N LYS A 191 -2.43 5.28 -15.04
CA LYS A 191 -2.44 6.65 -15.60
C LYS A 191 -1.60 6.65 -16.89
N ARG A 192 -2.16 7.15 -17.95
CA ARG A 192 -1.48 7.38 -19.25
C ARG A 192 -0.80 8.74 -19.26
#